data_8a25edac37127a93775f48dec6241f26
#
_entry.id   8a25edac37127a93775f48dec6241f26
#
_cell.length_a   1.000
_cell.length_b   1.000
_cell.length_c   1.000
_cell.angle_alpha   90.00
_cell.angle_beta   90.00
_cell.angle_gamma   90.00
#
_symmetry.space_group_name_H-M   'P 1'
#
loop_
_entity.id
_entity.type
_entity.pdbx_description
1 polymer ?
#
loop_
_entity_poly.entity_id
_entity_poly.type
_entity_poly.pdbx_seq_one_letter_code
_entity_poly.pdbx_strand_id
1 'polypeptide(L)'
;ECYGPDGELIDVGVIDHWQNEADGLKGDQDALNEFYRQFPRTEEHAFRDETKNSIFNLVKIYEQIDYNEGNRSAGVLNIGNFQWINGVKDTNVMFYPDPAGRFKISWFPSINLQNSVIVKNGIKYPGNEHIGAFGCDSYDISGTVDGRGSKGSLHGLTKFSMEDAPPNHFFLEYVARPQTAEM
;
A
#
# COMPACT_ATOMS: atom_id res chain seq x y z
N GLU A 1 -5.45 24.02 -22.54
CA GLU A 1 -6.38 25.16 -22.63
C GLU A 1 -7.80 24.61 -22.80
N CYS A 2 -8.75 24.99 -21.93
CA CYS A 2 -10.16 24.65 -22.07
C CYS A 2 -10.92 25.86 -22.58
N TYR A 3 -11.83 25.62 -23.53
CA TYR A 3 -12.70 26.65 -24.08
C TYR A 3 -14.14 26.34 -23.70
N GLY A 4 -14.86 27.35 -23.25
CA GLY A 4 -16.31 27.26 -23.01
C GLY A 4 -17.13 27.14 -24.31
N PRO A 5 -18.45 26.92 -24.18
CA PRO A 5 -19.34 26.77 -25.33
C PRO A 5 -19.30 27.95 -26.32
N ASP A 6 -18.98 29.13 -25.82
CA ASP A 6 -18.91 30.37 -26.60
C ASP A 6 -17.47 30.69 -27.08
N GLY A 7 -16.53 29.76 -26.95
CA GLY A 7 -15.14 29.92 -27.37
C GLY A 7 -14.29 30.79 -26.45
N GLU A 8 -14.76 31.14 -25.27
CA GLU A 8 -13.99 31.82 -24.25
C GLU A 8 -13.02 30.88 -23.55
N LEU A 9 -11.83 31.35 -23.20
CA LEU A 9 -10.85 30.58 -22.45
C LEU A 9 -11.35 30.41 -21.00
N ILE A 10 -11.53 29.16 -20.56
CA ILE A 10 -11.91 28.88 -19.16
C ILE A 10 -10.66 28.92 -18.31
N ASP A 11 -10.64 29.81 -17.33
CA ASP A 11 -9.53 30.01 -16.38
C ASP A 11 -9.34 28.83 -15.41
N VAL A 12 -10.36 27.97 -15.31
CA VAL A 12 -10.28 26.70 -14.56
C VAL A 12 -9.47 25.72 -15.39
N GLY A 13 -8.33 25.29 -14.88
CA GLY A 13 -7.44 24.36 -15.56
C GLY A 13 -8.13 23.03 -15.89
N VAL A 14 -7.69 22.36 -16.95
CA VAL A 14 -8.19 21.04 -17.37
C VAL A 14 -8.21 20.04 -16.21
N ILE A 15 -7.23 20.16 -15.30
CA ILE A 15 -7.11 19.30 -14.12
C ILE A 15 -8.26 19.54 -13.14
N ASP A 16 -8.61 20.79 -12.89
CA ASP A 16 -9.68 21.15 -11.97
C ASP A 16 -11.04 20.75 -12.54
N HIS A 17 -11.23 20.92 -13.84
CA HIS A 17 -12.43 20.45 -14.52
C HIS A 17 -12.55 18.91 -14.43
N TRP A 18 -11.49 18.19 -14.74
CA TRP A 18 -11.44 16.73 -14.62
C TRP A 18 -11.76 16.27 -13.19
N GLN A 19 -11.19 16.96 -12.18
CA GLN A 19 -11.42 16.64 -10.78
C GLN A 19 -12.88 16.88 -10.37
N ASN A 20 -13.48 17.97 -10.79
CA ASN A 20 -14.88 18.30 -10.54
C ASN A 20 -15.83 17.26 -11.16
N GLU A 21 -15.56 16.81 -12.38
CA GLU A 21 -16.33 15.75 -13.04
C GLU A 21 -16.19 14.42 -12.28
N ALA A 22 -14.98 14.03 -11.91
CA ALA A 22 -14.73 12.82 -11.13
C ALA A 22 -15.42 12.88 -9.75
N ASP A 23 -15.37 14.03 -9.09
CA ASP A 23 -16.03 14.24 -7.79
C ASP A 23 -17.56 14.18 -7.89
N GLY A 24 -18.13 14.65 -8.99
CA GLY A 24 -19.56 14.53 -9.28
C GLY A 24 -20.03 13.08 -9.47
N LEU A 25 -19.14 12.19 -9.89
CA LEU A 25 -19.43 10.77 -10.13
C LEU A 25 -19.15 9.86 -8.92
N LYS A 26 -18.64 10.37 -7.80
CA LYS A 26 -18.31 9.57 -6.59
C LYS A 26 -19.48 8.77 -6.02
N GLY A 27 -20.71 9.13 -6.34
CA GLY A 27 -21.92 8.38 -5.94
C GLY A 27 -22.23 7.16 -6.81
N ASP A 28 -21.63 7.07 -8.00
CA ASP A 28 -21.79 5.98 -8.96
C ASP A 28 -20.40 5.48 -9.39
N GLN A 29 -19.96 4.38 -8.79
CA GLN A 29 -18.62 3.87 -9.00
C GLN A 29 -18.41 3.29 -10.42
N ASP A 30 -19.45 2.75 -11.04
CA ASP A 30 -19.35 2.26 -12.41
C ASP A 30 -19.16 3.44 -13.39
N ALA A 31 -19.92 4.51 -13.21
CA ALA A 31 -19.75 5.74 -13.99
C ALA A 31 -18.37 6.38 -13.76
N LEU A 32 -17.89 6.41 -12.52
CA LEU A 32 -16.55 6.92 -12.19
C LEU A 32 -15.43 6.08 -12.84
N ASN A 33 -15.54 4.76 -12.81
CA ASN A 33 -14.56 3.88 -13.46
C ASN A 33 -14.56 4.06 -14.99
N GLU A 34 -15.76 4.21 -15.59
CA GLU A 34 -15.87 4.51 -17.02
C GLU A 34 -15.25 5.87 -17.37
N PHE A 35 -15.50 6.90 -16.56
CA PHE A 35 -14.88 8.21 -16.71
C PHE A 35 -13.35 8.13 -16.67
N TYR A 36 -12.79 7.39 -15.71
CA TYR A 36 -11.35 7.20 -15.60
C TYR A 36 -10.75 6.46 -16.80
N ARG A 37 -11.46 5.50 -17.38
CA ARG A 37 -11.03 4.82 -18.61
C ARG A 37 -11.04 5.75 -19.82
N GLN A 38 -12.05 6.58 -19.94
CA GLN A 38 -12.19 7.50 -21.07
C GLN A 38 -11.24 8.68 -20.98
N PHE A 39 -10.96 9.16 -19.77
CA PHE A 39 -10.11 10.31 -19.50
C PHE A 39 -9.00 9.97 -18.49
N PRO A 40 -8.11 9.04 -18.81
CA PRO A 40 -7.12 8.55 -17.85
C PRO A 40 -6.06 9.61 -17.56
N ARG A 41 -5.72 9.76 -16.27
CA ARG A 41 -4.57 10.58 -15.81
C ARG A 41 -3.38 9.71 -15.42
N THR A 42 -3.60 8.42 -15.17
CA THR A 42 -2.58 7.42 -14.84
C THR A 42 -2.78 6.18 -15.69
N GLU A 43 -1.78 5.32 -15.75
CA GLU A 43 -1.91 4.02 -16.43
C GLU A 43 -3.00 3.16 -15.79
N GLU A 44 -3.11 3.18 -14.47
CA GLU A 44 -4.15 2.45 -13.73
C GLU A 44 -5.55 2.91 -14.11
N HIS A 45 -5.74 4.21 -14.38
CA HIS A 45 -7.03 4.73 -14.86
C HIS A 45 -7.40 4.15 -16.23
N ALA A 46 -6.42 4.05 -17.15
CA ALA A 46 -6.66 3.56 -18.50
C ALA A 46 -7.03 2.07 -18.56
N PHE A 47 -6.55 1.28 -17.59
CA PHE A 47 -6.72 -0.17 -17.57
C PHE A 47 -7.71 -0.66 -16.51
N ARG A 48 -8.59 0.20 -16.02
CA ARG A 48 -9.69 -0.23 -15.12
C ARG A 48 -10.65 -1.15 -15.86
N ASP A 49 -10.74 -2.39 -15.39
CA ASP A 49 -11.65 -3.38 -15.96
C ASP A 49 -13.11 -3.18 -15.51
N GLU A 50 -14.03 -3.68 -16.33
CA GLU A 50 -15.44 -3.77 -15.93
C GLU A 50 -15.63 -4.83 -14.84
N THR A 51 -16.41 -4.48 -13.82
CA THR A 51 -16.68 -5.35 -12.65
C THR A 51 -17.41 -6.63 -13.00
N LYS A 52 -18.03 -6.70 -14.18
CA LYS A 52 -19.00 -7.77 -14.56
C LYS A 52 -18.39 -9.16 -14.71
N ASN A 53 -17.08 -9.29 -14.96
CA ASN A 53 -16.42 -10.57 -15.23
C ASN A 53 -15.39 -10.99 -14.18
N SER A 54 -15.23 -10.23 -13.10
CA SER A 54 -14.29 -10.53 -12.02
C SER A 54 -14.94 -11.28 -10.88
N ILE A 55 -14.25 -12.32 -10.35
CA ILE A 55 -14.64 -12.96 -9.09
C ILE A 55 -14.40 -12.06 -7.86
N PHE A 56 -13.62 -11.00 -8.04
CA PHE A 56 -13.35 -10.00 -7.00
C PHE A 56 -14.24 -8.77 -7.20
N ASN A 57 -14.59 -8.11 -6.10
CA ASN A 57 -15.29 -6.83 -6.17
C ASN A 57 -14.30 -5.73 -6.59
N LEU A 58 -14.16 -5.49 -7.89
CA LEU A 58 -13.22 -4.51 -8.45
C LEU A 58 -13.53 -3.09 -7.99
N VAL A 59 -14.81 -2.75 -7.78
CA VAL A 59 -15.22 -1.44 -7.23
C VAL A 59 -14.49 -1.18 -5.91
N LYS A 60 -14.59 -2.12 -4.98
CA LYS A 60 -13.93 -2.01 -3.67
C LYS A 60 -12.40 -1.99 -3.76
N ILE A 61 -11.84 -2.70 -4.73
CA ILE A 61 -10.40 -2.69 -4.97
C ILE A 61 -9.96 -1.32 -5.47
N TYR A 62 -10.66 -0.72 -6.42
CA TYR A 62 -10.31 0.61 -6.93
C TYR A 62 -10.54 1.71 -5.89
N GLU A 63 -11.63 1.65 -5.12
CA GLU A 63 -11.81 2.54 -3.97
C GLU A 63 -10.62 2.51 -3.00
N GLN A 64 -10.12 1.31 -2.72
CA GLN A 64 -8.95 1.14 -1.83
C GLN A 64 -7.65 1.65 -2.47
N ILE A 65 -7.47 1.44 -3.77
CA ILE A 65 -6.31 1.96 -4.51
C ILE A 65 -6.31 3.49 -4.46
N ASP A 66 -7.44 4.13 -4.77
CA ASP A 66 -7.59 5.57 -4.75
C ASP A 66 -7.35 6.16 -3.34
N TYR A 67 -7.86 5.48 -2.31
CA TYR A 67 -7.60 5.84 -0.91
C TYR A 67 -6.10 5.75 -0.56
N ASN A 68 -5.44 4.68 -0.98
CA ASN A 68 -4.02 4.47 -0.72
C ASN A 68 -3.15 5.52 -1.42
N GLU A 69 -3.46 5.89 -2.66
CA GLU A 69 -2.76 6.95 -3.40
C GLU A 69 -2.96 8.32 -2.75
N GLY A 70 -4.15 8.61 -2.27
CA GLY A 70 -4.42 9.82 -1.47
C GLY A 70 -3.57 9.87 -0.20
N ASN A 71 -3.48 8.78 0.54
CA ASN A 71 -2.64 8.67 1.74
C ASN A 71 -1.14 8.75 1.44
N ARG A 72 -0.68 8.18 0.34
CA ARG A 72 0.70 8.29 -0.12
C ARG A 72 1.05 9.74 -0.42
N SER A 73 0.20 10.42 -1.16
CA SER A 73 0.39 11.85 -1.49
C SER A 73 0.36 12.75 -0.25
N ALA A 74 -0.42 12.39 0.78
CA ALA A 74 -0.47 13.08 2.07
C ALA A 74 0.70 12.74 3.01
N GLY A 75 1.62 11.83 2.62
CA GLY A 75 2.77 11.41 3.43
C GLY A 75 2.40 10.53 4.64
N VAL A 76 1.21 9.95 4.65
CA VAL A 76 0.76 9.04 5.73
C VAL A 76 1.41 7.67 5.60
N LEU A 77 1.76 7.26 4.38
CA LEU A 77 2.41 6.00 4.10
C LEU A 77 3.94 6.14 4.21
N ASN A 78 4.52 5.38 5.12
CA ASN A 78 5.98 5.34 5.31
C ASN A 78 6.57 4.29 4.35
N ILE A 79 7.45 4.74 3.45
CA ILE A 79 8.19 3.86 2.54
C ILE A 79 9.65 3.80 2.99
N GLY A 80 10.22 2.61 3.07
CA GLY A 80 11.60 2.46 3.53
C GLY A 80 12.07 1.03 3.62
N ASN A 81 13.15 0.83 4.36
CA ASN A 81 13.76 -0.46 4.61
C ASN A 81 14.09 -0.63 6.09
N PHE A 82 14.07 -1.89 6.57
CA PHE A 82 14.60 -2.22 7.89
C PHE A 82 16.10 -2.54 7.79
N GLN A 83 16.86 -2.05 8.74
CA GLN A 83 18.29 -2.28 8.82
C GLN A 83 18.71 -2.56 10.28
N TRP A 84 19.77 -3.33 10.44
CA TRP A 84 20.39 -3.53 11.74
C TRP A 84 20.98 -2.23 12.27
N ILE A 85 20.80 -1.95 13.55
CA ILE A 85 21.41 -0.78 14.17
C ILE A 85 22.91 -0.85 14.03
N ASN A 86 23.51 0.24 13.52
CA ASN A 86 24.94 0.34 13.23
C ASN A 86 25.49 -0.75 12.28
N GLY A 87 24.60 -1.38 11.48
CA GLY A 87 25.02 -2.44 10.55
C GLY A 87 25.42 -3.76 11.24
N VAL A 88 25.23 -3.90 12.54
CA VAL A 88 25.61 -5.10 13.28
C VAL A 88 24.48 -6.10 13.26
N LYS A 89 24.68 -7.22 12.57
CA LYS A 89 23.71 -8.32 12.45
C LYS A 89 23.28 -8.85 13.82
N ASP A 90 22.04 -9.30 13.91
CA ASP A 90 21.42 -9.90 15.11
C ASP A 90 21.31 -8.95 16.32
N THR A 91 21.35 -7.65 16.06
CA THR A 91 21.04 -6.60 17.04
C THR A 91 19.58 -6.11 16.86
N ASN A 92 19.28 -4.93 17.37
CA ASN A 92 17.98 -4.31 17.11
C ASN A 92 17.89 -3.80 15.68
N VAL A 93 16.68 -3.77 15.14
CA VAL A 93 16.36 -3.31 13.79
C VAL A 93 15.69 -1.94 13.88
N MET A 94 16.05 -1.04 12.97
CA MET A 94 15.38 0.25 12.79
C MET A 94 14.82 0.37 11.38
N PHE A 95 13.71 1.10 11.26
CA PHE A 95 13.17 1.51 9.98
C PHE A 95 13.86 2.78 9.50
N TYR A 96 14.36 2.75 8.27
CA TYR A 96 14.95 3.91 7.59
C TYR A 96 14.06 4.32 6.44
N PRO A 97 13.54 5.56 6.44
CA PRO A 97 12.78 6.09 5.32
C PRO A 97 13.63 6.11 4.03
N ASP A 98 13.07 5.59 2.96
CA ASP A 98 13.69 5.56 1.64
C ASP A 98 12.57 5.52 0.59
N PRO A 99 12.46 6.52 -0.30
CA PRO A 99 11.42 6.53 -1.35
C PRO A 99 11.48 5.32 -2.29
N ALA A 100 12.65 4.70 -2.44
CA ALA A 100 12.85 3.46 -3.20
C ALA A 100 12.80 2.20 -2.33
N GLY A 101 12.42 2.34 -1.06
CA GLY A 101 12.32 1.25 -0.09
C GLY A 101 11.30 0.19 -0.49
N ARG A 102 11.50 -1.01 0.01
CA ARG A 102 10.67 -2.18 -0.31
C ARG A 102 9.48 -2.37 0.60
N PHE A 103 9.52 -1.76 1.79
CA PHE A 103 8.44 -1.82 2.77
C PHE A 103 7.55 -0.58 2.65
N LYS A 104 6.23 -0.81 2.67
CA LYS A 104 5.22 0.24 2.80
C LYS A 104 4.49 0.01 4.11
N ILE A 105 4.49 1.00 4.98
CA ILE A 105 3.98 0.88 6.35
C ILE A 105 3.05 2.05 6.65
N SER A 106 1.80 1.75 6.96
CA SER A 106 0.78 2.75 7.30
C SER A 106 0.64 2.97 8.80
N TRP A 107 1.14 2.05 9.63
CA TRP A 107 1.08 2.16 11.08
C TRP A 107 2.31 1.53 11.73
N PHE A 108 2.85 2.21 12.73
CA PHE A 108 3.88 1.68 13.62
C PHE A 108 3.33 1.53 15.04
N PRO A 109 3.70 0.45 15.76
CA PRO A 109 3.34 0.32 17.17
C PRO A 109 3.89 1.47 17.99
N SER A 110 3.14 1.94 18.98
CA SER A 110 3.61 2.93 19.94
C SER A 110 4.84 2.43 20.69
N ILE A 111 5.63 3.34 21.23
CA ILE A 111 6.84 2.98 22.00
C ILE A 111 6.53 2.05 23.18
N ASN A 112 5.35 2.18 23.76
CA ASN A 112 4.92 1.31 24.85
C ASN A 112 4.69 -0.12 24.37
N LEU A 113 4.07 -0.30 23.19
CA LEU A 113 3.89 -1.61 22.57
C LEU A 113 5.23 -2.23 22.14
N GLN A 114 6.14 -1.43 21.58
CA GLN A 114 7.47 -1.91 21.21
C GLN A 114 8.29 -2.39 22.42
N ASN A 115 8.14 -1.73 23.57
CA ASN A 115 8.84 -2.08 24.80
C ASN A 115 8.13 -3.15 25.62
N SER A 116 6.89 -3.51 25.28
CA SER A 116 6.16 -4.60 25.92
C SER A 116 6.70 -5.95 25.44
N VAL A 117 7.64 -6.50 26.18
CA VAL A 117 8.33 -7.75 25.84
C VAL A 117 8.24 -8.75 26.98
N ILE A 118 7.88 -9.98 26.65
CA ILE A 118 7.92 -11.14 27.56
C ILE A 118 9.14 -11.99 27.20
N VAL A 119 9.93 -12.37 28.19
CA VAL A 119 11.07 -13.27 28.01
C VAL A 119 10.68 -14.66 28.45
N LYS A 120 10.71 -15.65 27.54
CA LYS A 120 10.48 -17.07 27.82
C LYS A 120 11.71 -17.85 27.34
N ASN A 121 12.36 -18.58 28.23
CA ASN A 121 13.56 -19.39 27.92
C ASN A 121 14.71 -18.58 27.22
N GLY A 122 14.90 -17.32 27.62
CA GLY A 122 15.90 -16.45 27.03
C GLY A 122 15.52 -15.81 25.69
N ILE A 123 14.36 -16.15 25.13
CA ILE A 123 13.83 -15.59 23.88
C ILE A 123 12.83 -14.49 24.20
N LYS A 124 12.96 -13.36 23.51
CA LYS A 124 12.04 -12.21 23.62
C LYS A 124 10.84 -12.40 22.72
N TYR A 125 9.66 -12.25 23.28
CA TYR A 125 8.37 -12.27 22.56
C TYR A 125 7.64 -10.94 22.76
N PRO A 126 6.81 -10.50 21.79
CA PRO A 126 5.91 -9.38 22.02
C PRO A 126 5.02 -9.62 23.24
N GLY A 127 4.78 -8.59 24.02
CA GLY A 127 3.90 -8.67 25.20
C GLY A 127 2.45 -9.00 24.84
N ASN A 128 2.01 -8.62 23.65
CA ASN A 128 0.72 -8.97 23.08
C ASN A 128 0.89 -9.74 21.76
N GLU A 129 0.83 -11.06 21.85
CA GLU A 129 0.95 -11.98 20.70
C GLU A 129 -0.26 -11.89 19.75
N HIS A 130 -1.35 -11.26 20.18
CA HIS A 130 -2.62 -11.24 19.45
C HIS A 130 -2.85 -9.93 18.67
N ILE A 131 -1.92 -8.97 18.76
CA ILE A 131 -2.07 -7.65 18.12
C ILE A 131 -2.16 -7.73 16.60
N GLY A 132 -1.52 -8.72 16.00
CA GLY A 132 -1.48 -8.85 14.54
C GLY A 132 -1.17 -10.28 14.07
N ALA A 133 -1.17 -10.41 12.74
CA ALA A 133 -0.72 -11.59 12.03
C ALA A 133 0.05 -11.19 10.79
N PHE A 134 0.97 -12.04 10.36
CA PHE A 134 1.69 -11.90 9.10
C PHE A 134 1.33 -13.04 8.16
N GLY A 135 1.05 -12.70 6.90
CA GLY A 135 0.96 -13.64 5.80
C GLY A 135 2.20 -13.50 4.92
N CYS A 136 2.84 -14.61 4.59
CA CYS A 136 4.01 -14.63 3.73
C CYS A 136 3.78 -15.62 2.59
N ASP A 137 4.00 -15.13 1.36
CA ASP A 137 4.10 -15.97 0.17
C ASP A 137 5.55 -15.91 -0.32
N SER A 138 6.24 -17.03 -0.22
CA SER A 138 7.62 -17.15 -0.62
C SER A 138 7.74 -17.38 -2.13
N TYR A 139 8.85 -16.96 -2.73
CA TYR A 139 9.17 -17.23 -4.11
C TYR A 139 10.33 -18.24 -4.22
N ASP A 140 10.36 -18.97 -5.33
CA ASP A 140 11.49 -19.84 -5.65
C ASP A 140 12.61 -19.04 -6.33
N ILE A 141 13.85 -19.35 -5.96
CA ILE A 141 15.07 -18.75 -6.54
C ILE A 141 15.36 -19.33 -7.94
N SER A 142 14.76 -20.47 -8.29
CA SER A 142 14.92 -21.10 -9.59
C SER A 142 14.57 -20.13 -10.73
N GLY A 143 15.43 -20.08 -11.74
CA GLY A 143 15.25 -19.20 -12.88
C GLY A 143 13.96 -19.50 -13.64
N THR A 144 13.21 -18.45 -13.97
CA THR A 144 12.08 -18.56 -14.90
C THR A 144 12.59 -18.50 -16.33
N VAL A 145 11.91 -19.19 -17.24
CA VAL A 145 12.26 -19.23 -18.67
C VAL A 145 12.31 -17.83 -19.28
N ASP A 146 11.53 -16.90 -18.75
CA ASP A 146 11.40 -15.52 -19.26
C ASP A 146 12.26 -14.49 -18.51
N GLY A 147 13.11 -14.91 -17.55
CA GLY A 147 13.87 -13.99 -16.68
C GLY A 147 13.01 -13.17 -15.71
N ARG A 148 11.68 -13.32 -15.73
CA ARG A 148 10.72 -12.66 -14.83
C ARG A 148 10.32 -13.62 -13.73
N GLY A 149 11.12 -13.68 -12.68
CA GLY A 149 10.79 -14.51 -11.52
C GLY A 149 9.66 -13.95 -10.67
N SER A 150 8.90 -14.84 -10.01
CA SER A 150 7.91 -14.46 -9.00
C SER A 150 8.55 -13.59 -7.91
N LYS A 151 7.80 -12.66 -7.35
CA LYS A 151 8.20 -11.89 -6.17
C LYS A 151 7.66 -12.61 -4.93
N GLY A 152 8.41 -12.54 -3.84
CA GLY A 152 7.88 -12.86 -2.53
C GLY A 152 7.04 -11.72 -1.99
N SER A 153 6.04 -12.05 -1.21
CA SER A 153 5.22 -11.04 -0.54
C SER A 153 5.11 -11.32 0.96
N LEU A 154 5.06 -10.24 1.73
CA LEU A 154 4.79 -10.27 3.17
C LEU A 154 3.78 -9.17 3.49
N HIS A 155 2.67 -9.55 4.11
CA HIS A 155 1.64 -8.61 4.53
C HIS A 155 1.40 -8.75 6.02
N GLY A 156 1.34 -7.61 6.72
CA GLY A 156 0.99 -7.53 8.12
C GLY A 156 -0.42 -6.99 8.31
N LEU A 157 -1.24 -7.71 9.07
CA LEU A 157 -2.61 -7.34 9.42
C LEU A 157 -2.72 -7.16 10.92
N THR A 158 -3.21 -6.00 11.39
CA THR A 158 -3.61 -5.85 12.79
C THR A 158 -4.97 -6.53 13.02
N LYS A 159 -5.08 -7.25 14.13
CA LYS A 159 -6.32 -7.85 14.56
C LYS A 159 -7.10 -6.87 15.45
N PHE A 160 -8.36 -7.21 15.73
CA PHE A 160 -9.08 -6.51 16.79
C PHE A 160 -8.39 -6.81 18.13
N SER A 161 -7.90 -5.76 18.79
CA SER A 161 -7.26 -5.84 20.10
C SER A 161 -7.69 -4.64 20.95
N MET A 162 -7.39 -4.70 22.25
CA MET A 162 -7.61 -3.59 23.19
C MET A 162 -6.45 -2.59 23.18
N GLU A 163 -5.47 -2.81 22.33
CA GLU A 163 -4.28 -1.98 22.18
C GLU A 163 -4.51 -0.80 21.21
N ASP A 164 -3.57 0.12 21.21
CA ASP A 164 -3.55 1.30 20.33
C ASP A 164 -3.09 0.89 18.90
N ALA A 165 -3.88 0.04 18.28
CA ALA A 165 -3.69 -0.43 16.91
C ALA A 165 -5.00 -0.33 16.12
N PRO A 166 -4.97 0.15 14.88
CA PRO A 166 -6.17 0.19 14.04
C PRO A 166 -6.68 -1.25 13.81
N PRO A 167 -7.94 -1.57 14.17
CA PRO A 167 -8.44 -2.94 14.08
C PRO A 167 -8.65 -3.37 12.63
N ASN A 168 -8.33 -4.64 12.34
CA ASN A 168 -8.52 -5.26 11.02
C ASN A 168 -7.89 -4.46 9.86
N HIS A 169 -6.70 -3.92 10.09
CA HIS A 169 -6.02 -3.04 9.15
C HIS A 169 -4.75 -3.69 8.60
N PHE A 170 -4.57 -3.68 7.29
CA PHE A 170 -3.29 -4.02 6.67
C PHE A 170 -2.30 -2.87 6.90
N PHE A 171 -1.32 -3.09 7.76
CA PHE A 171 -0.39 -2.04 8.16
C PHE A 171 0.98 -2.14 7.50
N LEU A 172 1.31 -3.30 6.94
CA LEU A 172 2.61 -3.55 6.31
C LEU A 172 2.45 -4.32 5.01
N GLU A 173 3.12 -3.84 3.98
CA GLU A 173 3.31 -4.52 2.70
C GLU A 173 4.81 -4.60 2.38
N TYR A 174 5.24 -5.77 1.93
CA TYR A 174 6.52 -5.98 1.28
C TYR A 174 6.29 -6.86 0.06
N VAL A 175 6.69 -6.38 -1.12
CA VAL A 175 6.64 -7.16 -2.36
C VAL A 175 7.93 -6.94 -3.11
N ALA A 176 8.83 -7.91 -3.06
CA ALA A 176 10.12 -7.83 -3.72
C ALA A 176 10.70 -9.20 -4.07
N ARG A 177 11.73 -9.20 -4.91
CA ARG A 177 12.56 -10.36 -5.19
C ARG A 177 14.02 -10.03 -4.86
N PRO A 178 14.47 -10.24 -3.62
CA PRO A 178 15.88 -10.11 -3.29
C PRO A 178 16.71 -11.12 -4.07
N GLN A 179 17.87 -10.72 -4.55
CA GLN A 179 18.73 -11.55 -5.40
C GLN A 179 19.49 -12.64 -4.63
N THR A 180 19.60 -12.51 -3.32
CA THR A 180 20.35 -13.44 -2.47
C THR A 180 19.60 -13.74 -1.18
N ALA A 181 19.81 -14.97 -0.65
CA ALA A 181 19.30 -15.38 0.66
C ALA A 181 20.02 -14.71 1.85
N GLU A 182 20.93 -13.79 1.58
CA GLU A 182 21.77 -13.13 2.59
C GLU A 182 21.18 -11.81 3.12
N MET A 183 19.86 -11.67 3.00
CA MET A 183 19.19 -10.51 3.59
C MET A 183 18.38 -10.89 4.80
#